data_4b6d285832cfeb9c4b5ec8e9782414ca
#
_entry.id   4b6d285832cfeb9c4b5ec8e9782414ca
#
_cell.length_a   1.000
_cell.length_b   1.000
_cell.length_c   1.000
_cell.angle_alpha   90.00
_cell.angle_beta   90.00
_cell.angle_gamma   90.00
#
_symmetry.space_group_name_H-M   'P 1'
#
loop_
_entity.id
_entity.type
_entity.pdbx_description
1 polymer ?
#
loop_
_entity_poly.entity_id
_entity_poly.type
_entity_poly.pdbx_seq_one_letter_code
_entity_poly.pdbx_strand_id
1 'polypeptide(L)'
;QPGATTFYLPLTKKARNTLLGRKDLVTAIDPIPTRPLHDLYPQNLYTNWTVDNYGPIWIPSKGSTITLTMDNLPLYERCIVAYEGNKLEVKEDGIYINGQKTDKYTFGMDYYWMMGDNRHNSQDSRYWGFVPEDHVVGKPIVVWLSLDKDRGWFNGKIRWNRIFKWVK
;
A
#
# COMPACT_ATOMS: atom_id res chain seq x y z
N GLN A 1 41.98 10.84 -2.52
CA GLN A 1 41.09 9.83 -1.90
C GLN A 1 40.35 9.14 -3.05
N PRO A 2 40.33 7.81 -3.15
CA PRO A 2 39.43 7.14 -4.07
C PRO A 2 37.99 7.59 -3.72
N GLY A 3 37.25 8.05 -4.72
CA GLY A 3 35.96 8.72 -4.52
C GLY A 3 35.01 7.81 -3.75
N ALA A 4 34.37 8.33 -2.69
CA ALA A 4 33.38 7.63 -1.93
C ALA A 4 32.21 7.24 -2.86
N THR A 5 31.90 5.96 -2.95
CA THR A 5 30.78 5.49 -3.74
C THR A 5 29.53 5.47 -2.87
N THR A 6 28.48 6.18 -3.29
CA THR A 6 27.20 6.22 -2.59
C THR A 6 26.26 5.18 -3.19
N PHE A 7 25.66 4.37 -2.33
CA PHE A 7 24.65 3.38 -2.70
C PHE A 7 23.32 3.71 -2.04
N TYR A 8 22.24 3.51 -2.76
CA TYR A 8 20.86 3.63 -2.25
C TYR A 8 20.29 2.23 -2.04
N LEU A 9 20.07 1.86 -0.80
CA LEU A 9 19.63 0.50 -0.44
C LEU A 9 18.50 0.54 0.59
N PRO A 10 17.47 -0.29 0.44
CA PRO A 10 16.50 -0.52 1.51
C PRO A 10 17.16 -1.36 2.60
N LEU A 11 17.24 -0.83 3.81
CA LEU A 11 17.90 -1.48 4.94
C LEU A 11 16.92 -1.72 6.09
N THR A 12 16.93 -2.94 6.63
CA THR A 12 16.31 -3.19 7.94
C THR A 12 17.13 -2.56 9.05
N LYS A 13 16.53 -2.28 10.22
CA LYS A 13 17.24 -1.78 11.40
C LYS A 13 18.45 -2.66 11.76
N LYS A 14 18.29 -3.97 11.66
CA LYS A 14 19.36 -4.95 11.92
C LYS A 14 20.50 -4.79 10.91
N ALA A 15 20.20 -4.78 9.62
CA ALA A 15 21.19 -4.61 8.56
C ALA A 15 21.93 -3.28 8.69
N ARG A 16 21.20 -2.19 8.95
CA ARG A 16 21.80 -0.86 9.20
C ARG A 16 22.81 -0.91 10.36
N ASN A 17 22.43 -1.49 11.49
CA ASN A 17 23.31 -1.56 12.67
C ASN A 17 24.53 -2.44 12.40
N THR A 18 24.37 -3.54 11.68
CA THR A 18 25.49 -4.41 11.26
C THR A 18 26.48 -3.64 10.37
N LEU A 19 25.97 -2.89 9.39
CA LEU A 19 26.81 -2.10 8.47
C LEU A 19 27.51 -0.95 9.18
N LEU A 20 26.84 -0.26 10.09
CA LEU A 20 27.47 0.82 10.91
C LEU A 20 28.60 0.30 11.80
N GLY A 21 28.59 -0.98 12.18
CA GLY A 21 29.70 -1.63 12.87
C GLY A 21 30.93 -1.89 12.00
N ARG A 22 30.77 -1.86 10.66
CA ARG A 22 31.85 -2.10 9.70
C ARG A 22 32.42 -0.77 9.18
N LYS A 23 33.14 -0.08 10.06
CA LYS A 23 33.78 1.23 9.74
C LYS A 23 34.83 1.14 8.65
N ASP A 24 35.29 -0.05 8.34
CA ASP A 24 36.20 -0.36 7.21
C ASP A 24 35.51 -0.28 5.86
N LEU A 25 34.18 -0.47 5.81
CA LEU A 25 33.40 -0.51 4.58
C LEU A 25 32.43 0.67 4.42
N VAL A 26 31.90 1.18 5.52
CA VAL A 26 30.82 2.18 5.50
C VAL A 26 31.21 3.37 6.37
N THR A 27 31.26 4.54 5.75
CA THR A 27 31.61 5.80 6.44
C THR A 27 30.39 6.38 7.15
N ALA A 28 29.24 6.37 6.49
CA ALA A 28 27.97 6.88 7.03
C ALA A 28 26.76 6.16 6.39
N ILE A 29 25.65 6.12 7.10
CA ILE A 29 24.35 5.67 6.59
C ILE A 29 23.33 6.72 6.97
N ASP A 30 22.92 7.51 5.98
CA ASP A 30 21.93 8.56 6.17
C ASP A 30 20.57 8.11 5.63
N PRO A 31 19.49 8.32 6.38
CA PRO A 31 18.16 8.07 5.87
C PRO A 31 17.83 9.07 4.77
N ILE A 32 17.26 8.59 3.67
CA ILE A 32 16.68 9.47 2.65
C ILE A 32 15.38 10.01 3.24
N PRO A 33 15.22 11.33 3.39
CA PRO A 33 13.97 11.90 3.86
C PRO A 33 12.86 11.58 2.86
N THR A 34 11.81 10.91 3.32
CA THR A 34 10.59 10.73 2.52
C THR A 34 9.86 12.07 2.47
N ARG A 35 9.63 12.55 1.26
CA ARG A 35 8.84 13.75 1.02
C ARG A 35 7.38 13.36 0.82
N PRO A 36 6.41 14.23 1.18
CA PRO A 36 5.03 14.05 0.75
C PRO A 36 4.99 13.89 -0.78
N LEU A 37 4.32 12.85 -1.25
CA LEU A 37 4.14 12.60 -2.68
C LEU A 37 2.71 12.92 -3.05
N HIS A 38 2.53 13.76 -4.06
CA HIS A 38 1.21 14.09 -4.60
C HIS A 38 0.52 12.90 -5.29
N ASP A 39 1.29 11.83 -5.58
CA ASP A 39 0.78 10.62 -6.21
C ASP A 39 0.12 9.63 -5.23
N LEU A 40 0.19 9.92 -3.93
CA LEU A 40 -0.44 9.07 -2.91
C LEU A 40 -1.95 9.26 -2.91
N TYR A 41 -2.67 8.18 -2.69
CA TYR A 41 -4.13 8.19 -2.56
C TYR A 41 -4.56 8.86 -1.23
N PRO A 42 -5.61 9.67 -1.22
CA PRO A 42 -6.33 10.22 -2.36
C PRO A 42 -5.54 11.41 -2.96
N GLN A 43 -5.34 11.40 -4.25
CA GLN A 43 -4.50 12.39 -4.95
C GLN A 43 -5.00 13.84 -4.80
N ASN A 44 -6.26 14.02 -4.48
CA ASN A 44 -6.91 15.34 -4.35
C ASN A 44 -6.92 15.87 -2.90
N LEU A 45 -6.34 15.15 -1.96
CA LEU A 45 -6.29 15.56 -0.57
C LEU A 45 -4.87 16.06 -0.22
N TYR A 46 -4.77 17.30 0.23
CA TYR A 46 -3.51 17.85 0.72
C TYR A 46 -3.18 17.24 2.08
N THR A 47 -2.51 16.08 2.07
CA THR A 47 -2.03 15.43 3.28
C THR A 47 -0.51 15.56 3.37
N ASN A 48 0.01 15.51 4.58
CA ASN A 48 1.45 15.37 4.82
C ASN A 48 1.90 13.89 4.79
N TRP A 49 1.10 13.02 4.16
CA TRP A 49 1.40 11.61 4.09
C TRP A 49 2.57 11.31 3.19
N THR A 50 3.37 10.34 3.62
CA THR A 50 4.50 9.83 2.88
C THR A 50 4.36 8.32 2.69
N VAL A 51 5.19 7.73 1.87
CA VAL A 51 5.23 6.27 1.69
C VAL A 51 5.47 5.53 3.02
N ASP A 52 6.24 6.16 3.93
CA ASP A 52 6.61 5.57 5.22
C ASP A 52 5.66 5.96 6.35
N ASN A 53 5.01 7.12 6.24
CA ASN A 53 4.09 7.63 7.25
C ASN A 53 2.77 8.00 6.59
N TYR A 54 1.90 7.00 6.47
CA TYR A 54 0.64 7.07 5.77
C TYR A 54 -0.54 6.85 6.72
N GLY A 55 -1.57 7.68 6.62
CA GLY A 55 -2.76 7.61 7.45
C GLY A 55 -2.74 8.55 8.66
N PRO A 56 -3.62 8.31 9.64
CA PRO A 56 -4.53 7.17 9.76
C PRO A 56 -5.68 7.19 8.77
N ILE A 57 -6.13 6.02 8.33
CA ILE A 57 -7.34 5.84 7.54
C ILE A 57 -8.24 4.79 8.18
N TRP A 58 -9.55 5.01 8.07
CA TRP A 58 -10.53 4.03 8.49
C TRP A 58 -10.89 3.14 7.30
N ILE A 59 -10.81 1.82 7.48
CA ILE A 59 -11.09 0.84 6.42
C ILE A 59 -12.53 0.35 6.60
N PRO A 60 -13.41 0.57 5.59
CA PRO A 60 -14.80 0.18 5.69
C PRO A 60 -15.01 -1.33 5.75
N SER A 61 -16.02 -1.76 6.48
CA SER A 61 -16.55 -3.12 6.43
C SER A 61 -18.03 -3.10 6.03
N LYS A 62 -18.50 -4.21 5.51
CA LYS A 62 -19.90 -4.38 5.11
C LYS A 62 -20.85 -4.02 6.26
N GLY A 63 -21.84 -3.19 5.96
CA GLY A 63 -22.80 -2.70 6.93
C GLY A 63 -22.30 -1.59 7.84
N SER A 64 -21.02 -1.22 7.80
CA SER A 64 -20.51 -0.08 8.57
C SER A 64 -20.96 1.25 7.95
N THR A 65 -21.23 2.24 8.79
CA THR A 65 -21.70 3.56 8.36
C THR A 65 -20.69 4.62 8.76
N ILE A 66 -20.37 5.51 7.82
CA ILE A 66 -19.53 6.69 8.05
C ILE A 66 -20.32 7.97 7.86
N THR A 67 -19.95 9.01 8.60
CA THR A 67 -20.39 10.38 8.28
C THR A 67 -19.44 10.96 7.25
N LEU A 68 -19.99 11.34 6.10
CA LEU A 68 -19.23 11.96 5.01
C LEU A 68 -19.07 13.45 5.28
N THR A 69 -17.86 13.92 5.05
CA THR A 69 -17.48 15.33 5.10
C THR A 69 -16.68 15.67 3.84
N MET A 70 -16.53 16.93 3.52
CA MET A 70 -15.68 17.34 2.39
C MET A 70 -14.23 16.90 2.56
N ASP A 71 -13.77 16.78 3.81
CA ASP A 71 -12.39 16.35 4.12
C ASP A 71 -12.17 14.85 3.90
N ASN A 72 -13.17 14.01 4.20
CA ASN A 72 -13.01 12.55 4.08
C ASN A 72 -13.59 11.98 2.78
N LEU A 73 -14.42 12.76 2.07
CA LEU A 73 -15.05 12.33 0.82
C LEU A 73 -14.05 11.79 -0.22
N PRO A 74 -12.91 12.46 -0.46
CA PRO A 74 -11.91 11.96 -1.44
C PRO A 74 -11.38 10.56 -1.13
N LEU A 75 -11.39 10.15 0.15
CA LEU A 75 -10.98 8.79 0.55
C LEU A 75 -12.01 7.73 0.14
N TYR A 76 -13.31 8.07 0.18
CA TYR A 76 -14.39 7.09 0.04
C TYR A 76 -15.18 7.22 -1.26
N GLU A 77 -15.00 8.31 -2.02
CA GLU A 77 -15.70 8.56 -3.29
C GLU A 77 -15.58 7.36 -4.24
N ARG A 78 -14.38 6.81 -4.41
CA ARG A 78 -14.16 5.65 -5.29
C ARG A 78 -14.90 4.41 -4.82
N CYS A 79 -14.99 4.18 -3.51
CA CYS A 79 -15.78 3.09 -2.95
C CYS A 79 -17.25 3.25 -3.27
N ILE A 80 -17.78 4.45 -3.08
CA ILE A 80 -19.20 4.77 -3.27
C ILE A 80 -19.58 4.70 -4.75
N VAL A 81 -18.79 5.33 -5.62
CA VAL A 81 -19.13 5.50 -7.04
C VAL A 81 -18.69 4.31 -7.88
N ALA A 82 -17.38 4.00 -7.85
CA ALA A 82 -16.81 3.01 -8.77
C ALA A 82 -17.09 1.57 -8.37
N TYR A 83 -17.05 1.27 -7.06
CA TYR A 83 -17.19 -0.10 -6.58
C TYR A 83 -18.64 -0.44 -6.21
N GLU A 84 -19.38 0.48 -5.63
CA GLU A 84 -20.79 0.23 -5.24
C GLU A 84 -21.81 0.83 -6.22
N GLY A 85 -21.35 1.47 -7.32
CA GLY A 85 -22.20 1.90 -8.43
C GLY A 85 -23.16 3.04 -8.11
N ASN A 86 -22.92 3.79 -7.04
CA ASN A 86 -23.79 4.90 -6.66
C ASN A 86 -23.43 6.17 -7.42
N LYS A 87 -24.41 7.04 -7.61
CA LYS A 87 -24.22 8.38 -8.14
C LYS A 87 -23.96 9.34 -6.99
N LEU A 88 -22.79 9.97 -6.98
CA LEU A 88 -22.39 10.95 -5.97
C LEU A 88 -22.30 12.33 -6.59
N GLU A 89 -22.92 13.32 -5.98
CA GLU A 89 -22.89 14.72 -6.38
C GLU A 89 -22.59 15.59 -5.16
N VAL A 90 -21.70 16.55 -5.32
CA VAL A 90 -21.45 17.59 -4.32
C VAL A 90 -22.08 18.88 -4.83
N LYS A 91 -22.97 19.46 -4.01
CA LYS A 91 -23.65 20.75 -4.30
C LYS A 91 -23.28 21.77 -3.21
N GLU A 92 -23.64 23.02 -3.42
CA GLU A 92 -23.36 24.09 -2.46
C GLU A 92 -23.91 23.81 -1.05
N ASP A 93 -25.04 23.08 -1.00
CA ASP A 93 -25.75 22.79 0.25
C ASP A 93 -25.42 21.40 0.84
N GLY A 94 -24.56 20.59 0.21
CA GLY A 94 -24.13 19.31 0.76
C GLY A 94 -23.86 18.19 -0.25
N ILE A 95 -23.72 16.98 0.30
CA ILE A 95 -23.44 15.77 -0.45
C ILE A 95 -24.77 15.08 -0.80
N TYR A 96 -24.86 14.58 -2.04
CA TYR A 96 -26.01 13.85 -2.56
C TYR A 96 -25.56 12.47 -3.05
N ILE A 97 -26.27 11.43 -2.62
CA ILE A 97 -26.06 10.06 -3.10
C ILE A 97 -27.39 9.58 -3.71
N ASN A 98 -27.33 9.15 -4.98
CA ASN A 98 -28.51 8.75 -5.77
C ASN A 98 -29.64 9.80 -5.75
N GLY A 99 -29.27 11.07 -5.75
CA GLY A 99 -30.20 12.20 -5.73
C GLY A 99 -30.77 12.57 -4.37
N GLN A 100 -30.42 11.84 -3.31
CA GLN A 100 -30.83 12.14 -1.94
C GLN A 100 -29.71 12.85 -1.18
N LYS A 101 -30.03 13.97 -0.55
CA LYS A 101 -29.12 14.68 0.34
C LYS A 101 -28.83 13.83 1.58
N THR A 102 -27.56 13.52 1.82
CA THR A 102 -27.15 12.72 2.99
C THR A 102 -25.72 13.07 3.39
N ASP A 103 -25.46 13.00 4.68
CA ASP A 103 -24.13 13.08 5.27
C ASP A 103 -23.64 11.71 5.75
N LYS A 104 -24.42 10.63 5.51
CA LYS A 104 -24.10 9.27 5.94
C LYS A 104 -24.08 8.32 4.77
N TYR A 105 -23.12 7.40 4.82
CA TYR A 105 -23.03 6.31 3.87
C TYR A 105 -22.79 4.97 4.58
N THR A 106 -23.57 3.96 4.20
CA THR A 106 -23.41 2.58 4.70
C THR A 106 -22.83 1.73 3.59
N PHE A 107 -21.66 1.11 3.84
CA PHE A 107 -20.97 0.32 2.85
C PHE A 107 -21.63 -1.05 2.64
N GLY A 108 -21.78 -1.44 1.36
CA GLY A 108 -22.42 -2.68 0.95
C GLY A 108 -21.49 -3.90 0.97
N MET A 109 -20.16 -3.70 1.01
CA MET A 109 -19.14 -4.76 0.98
C MET A 109 -17.97 -4.47 1.92
N ASP A 110 -17.13 -5.47 2.14
CA ASP A 110 -15.87 -5.31 2.85
C ASP A 110 -14.78 -4.69 1.96
N TYR A 111 -13.92 -3.90 2.57
CA TYR A 111 -12.77 -3.29 1.90
C TYR A 111 -11.47 -3.68 2.59
N TYR A 112 -10.41 -3.73 1.80
CA TYR A 112 -9.08 -4.08 2.27
C TYR A 112 -8.09 -2.99 1.91
N TRP A 113 -7.04 -2.88 2.73
CA TRP A 113 -5.89 -2.03 2.45
C TRP A 113 -4.67 -2.91 2.26
N MET A 114 -4.27 -3.07 1.02
CA MET A 114 -3.21 -3.98 0.64
C MET A 114 -1.89 -3.22 0.57
N MET A 115 -0.86 -3.74 1.23
CA MET A 115 0.46 -3.13 1.21
C MET A 115 1.52 -4.19 0.90
N GLY A 116 2.39 -3.89 -0.07
CA GLY A 116 3.50 -4.77 -0.40
C GLY A 116 4.58 -4.76 0.68
N ASP A 117 5.22 -5.90 0.92
CA ASP A 117 6.30 -6.03 1.92
C ASP A 117 7.49 -5.13 1.60
N ASN A 118 7.83 -4.98 0.32
CA ASN A 118 8.83 -4.03 -0.13
C ASN A 118 8.21 -2.65 -0.31
N ARG A 119 8.08 -1.91 0.79
CA ARG A 119 7.36 -0.63 0.89
C ARG A 119 7.78 0.42 -0.13
N HIS A 120 9.05 0.47 -0.50
CA HIS A 120 9.59 1.45 -1.46
C HIS A 120 9.58 0.99 -2.91
N ASN A 121 9.23 -0.28 -3.15
CA ASN A 121 9.12 -0.86 -4.49
C ASN A 121 7.82 -1.65 -4.62
N SER A 122 6.71 -1.01 -4.28
CA SER A 122 5.37 -1.56 -4.38
C SER A 122 4.41 -0.46 -4.81
N GLN A 123 3.65 -0.72 -5.87
CA GLN A 123 2.47 0.05 -6.23
C GLN A 123 1.26 -0.60 -5.59
N ASP A 124 0.91 -0.16 -4.39
CA ASP A 124 -0.13 -0.74 -3.54
C ASP A 124 -1.22 0.27 -3.16
N SER A 125 -2.04 -0.05 -2.18
CA SER A 125 -3.19 0.80 -1.78
C SER A 125 -2.82 2.23 -1.43
N ARG A 126 -1.57 2.50 -1.08
CA ARG A 126 -1.09 3.88 -0.86
C ARG A 126 -1.16 4.75 -2.13
N TYR A 127 -1.22 4.12 -3.31
CA TYR A 127 -1.29 4.80 -4.61
C TYR A 127 -2.67 4.71 -5.25
N TRP A 128 -3.38 3.60 -5.11
CA TRP A 128 -4.64 3.38 -5.80
C TRP A 128 -5.85 3.17 -4.88
N GLY A 129 -5.68 3.16 -3.55
CA GLY A 129 -6.76 3.17 -2.57
C GLY A 129 -7.25 1.77 -2.15
N PHE A 130 -8.51 1.70 -1.75
CA PHE A 130 -9.13 0.50 -1.24
C PHE A 130 -9.32 -0.60 -2.28
N VAL A 131 -9.25 -1.86 -1.82
CA VAL A 131 -9.60 -3.06 -2.59
C VAL A 131 -10.95 -3.57 -2.08
N PRO A 132 -12.01 -3.59 -2.91
CA PRO A 132 -13.27 -4.19 -2.52
C PRO A 132 -13.16 -5.73 -2.49
N GLU A 133 -13.99 -6.38 -1.69
CA GLU A 133 -13.95 -7.84 -1.48
C GLU A 133 -14.10 -8.66 -2.76
N ASP A 134 -14.89 -8.18 -3.72
CA ASP A 134 -15.14 -8.83 -5.00
C ASP A 134 -13.94 -8.77 -5.97
N HIS A 135 -12.92 -7.95 -5.67
CA HIS A 135 -11.65 -7.90 -6.41
C HIS A 135 -10.58 -8.83 -5.80
N VAL A 136 -10.87 -9.46 -4.67
CA VAL A 136 -9.95 -10.43 -4.04
C VAL A 136 -10.08 -11.77 -4.75
N VAL A 137 -9.10 -12.08 -5.61
CA VAL A 137 -9.09 -13.33 -6.41
C VAL A 137 -8.90 -14.56 -5.53
N GLY A 138 -8.11 -14.45 -4.46
CA GLY A 138 -7.85 -15.54 -3.54
C GLY A 138 -6.60 -15.36 -2.69
N LYS A 139 -6.43 -16.29 -1.74
CA LYS A 139 -5.27 -16.38 -0.87
C LYS A 139 -4.42 -17.59 -1.28
N PRO A 140 -3.12 -17.43 -1.54
CA PRO A 140 -2.25 -18.57 -1.78
C PRO A 140 -2.17 -19.44 -0.51
N ILE A 141 -2.36 -20.75 -0.67
CA ILE A 141 -2.35 -21.71 0.45
C ILE A 141 -1.02 -22.44 0.53
N VAL A 142 -0.49 -22.84 -0.62
CA VAL A 142 0.72 -23.66 -0.69
C VAL A 142 1.62 -23.23 -1.86
N VAL A 143 2.92 -23.24 -1.63
CA VAL A 143 3.93 -23.09 -2.69
C VAL A 143 4.22 -24.47 -3.28
N TRP A 144 3.65 -24.79 -4.44
CA TRP A 144 3.89 -26.09 -5.05
C TRP A 144 5.16 -26.15 -5.90
N LEU A 145 5.62 -25.00 -6.46
CA LEU A 145 6.86 -24.86 -7.22
C LEU A 145 7.51 -23.51 -6.92
N SER A 146 8.82 -23.51 -6.73
CA SER A 146 9.60 -22.28 -6.54
C SER A 146 10.86 -22.32 -7.37
N LEU A 147 10.99 -21.36 -8.30
CA LEU A 147 12.13 -21.23 -9.19
C LEU A 147 12.95 -19.97 -8.85
N ASP A 148 14.27 -20.06 -9.00
CA ASP A 148 15.15 -18.91 -8.91
C ASP A 148 15.34 -18.33 -10.33
N LYS A 149 15.01 -17.05 -10.50
CA LYS A 149 15.10 -16.39 -11.81
C LYS A 149 16.56 -16.19 -12.27
N ASP A 150 17.47 -16.07 -11.30
CA ASP A 150 18.87 -15.72 -11.54
C ASP A 150 19.77 -16.96 -11.68
N ARG A 151 19.21 -18.19 -11.58
CA ARG A 151 19.95 -19.45 -11.67
C ARG A 151 19.52 -20.30 -12.85
N GLY A 152 20.51 -20.98 -13.45
CA GLY A 152 20.27 -21.96 -14.53
C GLY A 152 19.71 -23.29 -14.01
N TRP A 153 19.14 -24.10 -14.91
CA TRP A 153 18.53 -25.39 -14.60
C TRP A 153 19.46 -26.33 -13.82
N PHE A 154 20.73 -26.38 -14.16
CA PHE A 154 21.75 -27.24 -13.52
C PHE A 154 22.45 -26.56 -12.35
N ASN A 155 22.10 -25.31 -12.02
CA ASN A 155 22.79 -24.52 -11.01
C ASN A 155 21.84 -24.02 -9.90
N GLY A 156 20.91 -24.90 -9.50
CA GLY A 156 20.01 -24.62 -8.36
C GLY A 156 18.80 -23.74 -8.68
N LYS A 157 18.28 -23.83 -9.91
CA LYS A 157 17.06 -23.13 -10.33
C LYS A 157 15.85 -23.51 -9.49
N ILE A 158 15.73 -24.78 -9.10
CA ILE A 158 14.64 -25.26 -8.28
C ILE A 158 14.99 -25.06 -6.81
N ARG A 159 14.15 -24.29 -6.10
CA ARG A 159 14.28 -24.03 -4.67
C ARG A 159 13.54 -25.10 -3.89
N TRP A 160 14.13 -26.29 -3.78
CA TRP A 160 13.53 -27.46 -3.13
C TRP A 160 13.04 -27.19 -1.71
N ASN A 161 13.74 -26.33 -0.96
CA ASN A 161 13.40 -25.94 0.41
C ASN A 161 12.12 -25.09 0.53
N ARG A 162 11.52 -24.68 -0.61
CA ARG A 162 10.30 -23.88 -0.65
C ARG A 162 9.10 -24.61 -1.27
N ILE A 163 9.33 -25.80 -1.82
CA ILE A 163 8.28 -26.61 -2.45
C ILE A 163 7.41 -27.22 -1.34
N PHE A 164 6.11 -27.29 -1.58
CA PHE A 164 5.09 -27.77 -0.64
C PHE A 164 5.07 -27.06 0.73
N LYS A 165 5.55 -25.83 0.78
CA LYS A 165 5.41 -24.99 1.98
C LYS A 165 4.06 -24.31 2.02
N TRP A 166 3.42 -24.39 3.19
CA TRP A 166 2.23 -23.58 3.47
C TRP A 166 2.59 -22.09 3.53
N VAL A 167 1.77 -21.26 2.91
CA VAL A 167 1.87 -19.81 3.02
C VAL A 167 1.11 -19.40 4.28
N LYS A 168 1.83 -18.79 5.21
CA LYS A 168 1.27 -18.28 6.47
C LYS A 168 0.85 -16.83 6.30
#